data_4f8897c3d4df2b2561b9bbe81af80dcb
#
_entry.id   4f8897c3d4df2b2561b9bbe81af80dcb
#
_cell.length_a   1.000
_cell.length_b   1.000
_cell.length_c   1.000
_cell.angle_alpha   90.00
_cell.angle_beta   90.00
_cell.angle_gamma   90.00
#
_symmetry.space_group_name_H-M   'P 1'
#
loop_
_entity.id
_entity.type
_entity.pdbx_description
1 polymer ?
#
loop_
_entity_poly.entity_id
_entity_poly.type
_entity_poly.pdbx_seq_one_letter_code
_entity_poly.pdbx_strand_id
1 'polypeptide(L)'
;MKRLILLILPFIMGLGAKADVIPDRYPIVEECLVTYINHEGEVEELEVGGTYDAPLEVTFSANLTDTIGYEVLYEWKIFQVKNNKESLLAMRNEETTSFTFTEGGTDVSYRVELYITYRYRDNETIEGEGEGTPITFSLRGSSVHLYNAFSPNGDGTNDVYRVKTQSLLSFRMKIFNRWGQEIVSGDQDSLPAAHEDDYTYYICWDGMYHGSLVEDGVYFILVEAEGSDGIKYVRRSDINVLTQSRKEVGDE
;
A
#
# COMPACT_ATOMS: atom_id res chain seq x y z
N MET A 1 29.27 6.72 4.58
CA MET A 1 30.03 6.47 3.32
C MET A 1 29.73 7.64 2.40
N LYS A 2 30.72 8.41 1.96
CA LYS A 2 30.51 9.54 1.07
C LYS A 2 30.10 9.00 -0.31
N ARG A 3 28.88 9.28 -0.75
CA ARG A 3 28.38 8.96 -2.09
C ARG A 3 29.07 9.89 -3.08
N LEU A 4 29.66 9.31 -4.12
CA LEU A 4 30.30 10.05 -5.21
C LEU A 4 29.19 10.48 -6.18
N ILE A 5 28.81 11.77 -6.11
CA ILE A 5 27.94 12.38 -7.11
C ILE A 5 28.83 12.57 -8.35
N LEU A 6 28.51 11.87 -9.44
CA LEU A 6 29.18 12.07 -10.72
C LEU A 6 28.65 13.36 -11.34
N LEU A 7 29.34 14.48 -11.12
CA LEU A 7 29.06 15.75 -11.79
C LEU A 7 29.57 15.63 -13.23
N ILE A 8 28.65 15.53 -14.20
CA ILE A 8 29.00 15.69 -15.61
C ILE A 8 29.09 17.19 -15.88
N LEU A 9 30.33 17.67 -16.04
CA LEU A 9 30.60 19.04 -16.43
C LEU A 9 30.15 19.27 -17.88
N PRO A 10 29.41 20.35 -18.18
CA PRO A 10 29.01 20.68 -19.55
C PRO A 10 30.22 21.04 -20.41
N PHE A 11 30.25 20.51 -21.64
CA PHE A 11 31.22 20.85 -22.64
C PHE A 11 30.87 22.17 -23.30
N ILE A 12 31.59 23.24 -23.01
CA ILE A 12 31.39 24.58 -23.57
C ILE A 12 32.13 24.71 -24.89
N MET A 13 31.41 24.78 -26.04
CA MET A 13 31.98 25.31 -27.28
C MET A 13 31.55 26.76 -27.46
N GLY A 14 32.49 27.66 -27.29
CA GLY A 14 32.21 29.11 -27.44
C GLY A 14 32.45 29.62 -28.84
N LEU A 15 31.65 30.60 -29.25
CA LEU A 15 32.00 31.72 -30.15
C LEU A 15 30.94 32.81 -30.09
N GLY A 16 31.28 34.00 -29.57
CA GLY A 16 30.51 35.22 -29.77
C GLY A 16 30.13 35.98 -28.48
N ALA A 17 30.81 37.05 -28.19
CA ALA A 17 30.80 37.87 -27.02
C ALA A 17 29.43 38.54 -26.68
N LYS A 18 28.71 37.96 -25.74
CA LYS A 18 28.09 38.61 -24.57
C LYS A 18 28.68 37.88 -23.38
N ALA A 19 29.02 38.58 -22.31
CA ALA A 19 29.39 37.90 -21.06
C ALA A 19 28.18 37.08 -20.63
N ASP A 20 28.16 35.81 -21.05
CA ASP A 20 27.12 34.86 -20.65
C ASP A 20 27.23 34.71 -19.14
N VAL A 21 26.19 35.07 -18.42
CA VAL A 21 26.07 34.80 -16.99
C VAL A 21 25.98 33.30 -16.87
N ILE A 22 27.11 32.66 -16.61
CA ILE A 22 27.17 31.25 -16.29
C ILE A 22 26.60 31.14 -14.88
N PRO A 23 25.53 30.38 -14.66
CA PRO A 23 25.00 30.18 -13.32
C PRO A 23 26.05 29.47 -12.45
N ASP A 24 26.20 29.95 -11.22
CA ASP A 24 27.15 29.40 -10.25
C ASP A 24 26.75 27.99 -9.76
N ARG A 25 25.51 27.58 -10.02
CA ARG A 25 24.92 26.32 -9.55
C ARG A 25 23.98 25.73 -10.59
N TYR A 26 23.84 24.41 -10.56
CA TYR A 26 22.98 23.64 -11.43
C TYR A 26 21.92 22.89 -10.63
N PRO A 27 20.75 22.55 -11.22
CA PRO A 27 19.76 21.73 -10.56
C PRO A 27 20.35 20.41 -10.07
N ILE A 28 20.10 20.11 -8.80
CA ILE A 28 20.54 18.87 -8.14
C ILE A 28 19.29 18.16 -7.60
N VAL A 29 19.19 16.87 -7.84
CA VAL A 29 18.18 16.02 -7.19
C VAL A 29 18.70 15.67 -5.81
N GLU A 30 18.02 16.18 -4.79
CA GLU A 30 18.19 15.75 -3.41
C GLU A 30 17.45 14.42 -3.18
N GLU A 31 17.31 13.98 -1.92
CA GLU A 31 16.49 12.81 -1.61
C GLU A 31 15.01 13.08 -1.94
N CYS A 32 14.43 12.27 -2.84
CA CYS A 32 13.03 12.42 -3.23
C CYS A 32 12.12 12.20 -2.03
N LEU A 33 11.10 13.05 -1.88
CA LEU A 33 10.05 12.84 -0.89
C LEU A 33 9.06 11.81 -1.43
N VAL A 34 8.90 10.71 -0.71
CA VAL A 34 8.00 9.61 -1.07
C VAL A 34 7.05 9.36 0.06
N THR A 35 5.77 9.52 -0.20
CA THR A 35 4.73 9.41 0.83
C THR A 35 3.59 8.50 0.39
N TYR A 36 2.88 7.95 1.37
CA TYR A 36 1.65 7.21 1.18
C TYR A 36 0.63 7.58 2.27
N ILE A 37 -0.63 7.20 2.08
CA ILE A 37 -1.69 7.38 3.08
C ILE A 37 -1.88 6.03 3.80
N ASN A 38 -1.69 6.04 5.12
CA ASN A 38 -1.89 4.87 5.94
C ASN A 38 -3.40 4.56 6.16
N HIS A 39 -3.71 3.49 6.87
CA HIS A 39 -5.09 3.05 7.15
C HIS A 39 -5.87 4.04 8.02
N GLU A 40 -5.20 4.91 8.76
CA GLU A 40 -5.81 5.97 9.59
C GLU A 40 -6.08 7.24 8.78
N GLY A 41 -5.64 7.28 7.52
CA GLY A 41 -5.77 8.42 6.63
C GLY A 41 -4.68 9.47 6.82
N GLU A 42 -3.60 9.14 7.51
CA GLU A 42 -2.45 10.01 7.74
C GLU A 42 -1.41 9.82 6.63
N VAL A 43 -0.73 10.91 6.29
CA VAL A 43 0.37 10.89 5.32
C VAL A 43 1.64 10.47 6.04
N GLU A 44 2.23 9.38 5.60
CA GLU A 44 3.50 8.85 6.10
C GLU A 44 4.56 8.83 5.00
N GLU A 45 5.82 8.91 5.42
CA GLU A 45 6.96 8.77 4.53
C GLU A 45 7.26 7.28 4.29
N LEU A 46 7.49 6.92 3.03
CA LEU A 46 7.80 5.55 2.64
C LEU A 46 9.28 5.25 2.90
N GLU A 47 9.55 4.24 3.71
CA GLU A 47 10.91 3.77 3.95
C GLU A 47 11.45 2.95 2.77
N VAL A 48 12.62 3.30 2.28
CA VAL A 48 13.31 2.57 1.20
C VAL A 48 13.67 1.16 1.66
N GLY A 49 13.20 0.16 0.92
CA GLY A 49 13.33 -1.25 1.28
C GLY A 49 12.24 -1.77 2.20
N GLY A 50 11.28 -0.93 2.58
CA GLY A 50 10.12 -1.31 3.40
C GLY A 50 9.17 -2.28 2.71
N THR A 51 8.25 -2.85 3.50
CA THR A 51 7.22 -3.76 3.01
C THR A 51 5.85 -3.31 3.50
N TYR A 52 4.92 -3.12 2.57
CA TYR A 52 3.61 -2.51 2.80
C TYR A 52 2.49 -3.43 2.36
N ASP A 53 1.24 -3.08 2.70
CA ASP A 53 0.07 -3.80 2.22
C ASP A 53 -0.36 -3.31 0.83
N ALA A 54 -0.91 -4.19 0.03
CA ALA A 54 -1.49 -3.87 -1.26
C ALA A 54 -3.04 -3.79 -1.16
N PRO A 55 -3.70 -2.91 -1.93
CA PRO A 55 -3.10 -1.92 -2.83
C PRO A 55 -2.47 -0.73 -2.08
N LEU A 56 -1.40 -0.16 -2.63
CA LEU A 56 -0.72 1.00 -2.05
C LEU A 56 -0.64 2.13 -3.06
N GLU A 57 -1.22 3.28 -2.75
CA GLU A 57 -1.03 4.51 -3.52
C GLU A 57 0.15 5.29 -2.94
N VAL A 58 1.17 5.54 -3.77
CA VAL A 58 2.39 6.23 -3.37
C VAL A 58 2.52 7.51 -4.19
N THR A 59 2.81 8.62 -3.51
CA THR A 59 3.12 9.90 -4.12
C THR A 59 4.62 10.14 -4.09
N PHE A 60 5.19 10.45 -5.26
CA PHE A 60 6.59 10.75 -5.47
C PHE A 60 6.74 12.24 -5.78
N SER A 61 7.57 12.95 -5.05
CA SER A 61 7.92 14.36 -5.30
C SER A 61 9.41 14.49 -5.51
N ALA A 62 9.80 15.09 -6.63
CA ALA A 62 11.19 15.44 -6.87
C ALA A 62 11.57 16.58 -5.91
N ASN A 63 12.64 16.39 -5.16
CA ASN A 63 13.19 17.41 -4.29
C ASN A 63 14.45 17.96 -4.96
N LEU A 64 14.30 19.11 -5.63
CA LEU A 64 15.40 19.75 -6.36
C LEU A 64 15.85 21.01 -5.67
N THR A 65 17.15 21.24 -5.71
CA THR A 65 17.77 22.52 -5.33
C THR A 65 18.34 23.21 -6.57
N ASP A 66 18.64 24.52 -6.41
CA ASP A 66 19.30 25.36 -7.43
C ASP A 66 18.59 25.38 -8.81
N THR A 67 17.26 25.39 -8.81
CA THR A 67 16.44 25.37 -10.03
C THR A 67 16.19 26.77 -10.62
N ILE A 68 16.62 27.84 -9.94
CA ILE A 68 16.33 29.21 -10.37
C ILE A 68 16.96 29.52 -11.74
N GLY A 69 16.15 29.94 -12.70
CA GLY A 69 16.58 30.24 -14.06
C GLY A 69 16.60 29.03 -15.00
N TYR A 70 16.37 27.84 -14.51
CA TYR A 70 16.29 26.64 -15.31
C TYR A 70 14.87 26.26 -15.69
N GLU A 71 14.73 25.64 -16.84
CA GLU A 71 13.61 24.78 -17.21
C GLU A 71 14.02 23.35 -16.92
N VAL A 72 13.22 22.65 -16.14
CA VAL A 72 13.50 21.25 -15.73
C VAL A 72 12.41 20.35 -16.27
N LEU A 73 12.79 19.25 -16.89
CA LEU A 73 11.94 18.17 -17.33
C LEU A 73 12.18 16.96 -16.43
N TYR A 74 11.11 16.32 -16.01
CA TYR A 74 11.13 15.18 -15.11
C TYR A 74 10.78 13.90 -15.88
N GLU A 75 11.42 12.79 -15.55
CA GLU A 75 11.08 11.46 -16.05
C GLU A 75 11.17 10.45 -14.92
N TRP A 76 10.02 10.06 -14.40
CA TRP A 76 9.89 8.97 -13.44
C TRP A 76 9.70 7.66 -14.19
N LYS A 77 10.52 6.66 -13.87
CA LYS A 77 10.38 5.28 -14.37
C LYS A 77 9.98 4.38 -13.22
N ILE A 78 8.82 3.74 -13.34
CA ILE A 78 8.25 2.85 -12.34
C ILE A 78 8.37 1.42 -12.83
N PHE A 79 9.14 0.60 -12.12
CA PHE A 79 9.41 -0.79 -12.45
C PHE A 79 8.82 -1.73 -11.42
N GLN A 80 8.37 -2.89 -11.90
CA GLN A 80 8.11 -4.08 -11.10
C GLN A 80 9.23 -5.08 -11.32
N VAL A 81 9.71 -5.66 -10.25
CA VAL A 81 10.64 -6.80 -10.26
C VAL A 81 9.89 -8.01 -9.74
N LYS A 82 9.63 -8.99 -10.61
CA LYS A 82 8.93 -10.23 -10.27
C LYS A 82 9.73 -11.44 -10.74
N ASN A 83 9.98 -12.40 -9.85
CA ASN A 83 10.82 -13.57 -10.15
C ASN A 83 12.19 -13.16 -10.76
N ASN A 84 12.82 -12.13 -10.23
CA ASN A 84 14.08 -11.55 -10.70
C ASN A 84 14.04 -11.01 -12.16
N LYS A 85 12.85 -10.77 -12.69
CA LYS A 85 12.65 -10.09 -13.97
C LYS A 85 12.05 -8.72 -13.74
N GLU A 86 12.68 -7.73 -14.33
CA GLU A 86 12.22 -6.36 -14.29
C GLU A 86 11.33 -6.03 -15.48
N SER A 87 10.27 -5.30 -15.24
CA SER A 87 9.36 -4.77 -16.25
C SER A 87 8.97 -3.33 -15.93
N LEU A 88 8.98 -2.46 -16.93
CA LEU A 88 8.52 -1.09 -16.80
C LEU A 88 6.98 -1.09 -16.74
N LEU A 89 6.43 -0.55 -15.65
CA LEU A 89 4.99 -0.40 -15.46
C LEU A 89 4.46 0.93 -15.99
N ALA A 90 5.19 2.02 -15.72
CA ALA A 90 4.76 3.36 -16.09
C ALA A 90 5.94 4.32 -16.22
N MET A 91 5.70 5.39 -16.98
CA MET A 91 6.52 6.60 -17.01
C MET A 91 5.65 7.80 -16.65
N ARG A 92 6.21 8.78 -15.94
CA ARG A 92 5.56 10.03 -15.54
C ARG A 92 6.53 11.18 -15.72
N ASN A 93 6.00 12.37 -16.00
CA ASN A 93 6.82 13.54 -16.38
C ASN A 93 6.54 14.77 -15.51
N GLU A 94 5.78 14.62 -14.45
CA GLU A 94 5.45 15.68 -13.51
C GLU A 94 6.48 15.76 -12.38
N GLU A 95 6.66 16.93 -11.80
CA GLU A 95 7.52 17.13 -10.62
C GLU A 95 7.04 16.31 -9.43
N THR A 96 5.72 16.25 -9.26
CA THR A 96 5.04 15.39 -8.27
C THR A 96 4.05 14.51 -9.00
N THR A 97 4.08 13.22 -8.74
CA THR A 97 3.22 12.22 -9.37
C THR A 97 2.81 11.14 -8.38
N SER A 98 1.72 10.44 -8.66
CA SER A 98 1.30 9.27 -7.88
C SER A 98 1.14 8.03 -8.74
N PHE A 99 1.24 6.88 -8.09
CA PHE A 99 1.00 5.58 -8.71
C PHE A 99 0.45 4.59 -7.69
N THR A 100 -0.56 3.80 -8.10
CA THR A 100 -1.14 2.75 -7.25
C THR A 100 -0.52 1.40 -7.61
N PHE A 101 0.13 0.80 -6.66
CA PHE A 101 0.73 -0.52 -6.74
C PHE A 101 -0.27 -1.54 -6.21
N THR A 102 -0.66 -2.52 -7.04
CA THR A 102 -1.74 -3.46 -6.71
C THR A 102 -1.29 -4.88 -6.49
N GLU A 103 -0.13 -5.27 -7.01
CA GLU A 103 0.35 -6.64 -6.93
C GLU A 103 1.32 -6.82 -5.76
N GLY A 104 0.99 -7.67 -4.80
CA GLY A 104 1.85 -8.08 -3.69
C GLY A 104 2.36 -9.51 -3.86
N GLY A 105 3.35 -9.89 -3.05
CA GLY A 105 3.88 -11.26 -3.05
C GLY A 105 5.33 -11.33 -2.61
N THR A 106 5.80 -12.50 -2.21
CA THR A 106 7.17 -12.69 -1.71
C THR A 106 8.24 -12.54 -2.79
N ASP A 107 7.85 -12.62 -4.05
CA ASP A 107 8.72 -12.52 -5.23
C ASP A 107 8.49 -11.22 -6.02
N VAL A 108 7.71 -10.27 -5.45
CA VAL A 108 7.36 -8.99 -6.07
C VAL A 108 7.97 -7.84 -5.27
N SER A 109 8.69 -6.98 -5.97
CA SER A 109 9.19 -5.71 -5.44
C SER A 109 9.08 -4.64 -6.51
N TYR A 110 9.22 -3.38 -6.08
CA TYR A 110 9.13 -2.23 -6.95
C TYR A 110 10.39 -1.40 -6.86
N ARG A 111 10.72 -0.76 -7.98
CA ARG A 111 11.81 0.19 -8.09
C ARG A 111 11.36 1.39 -8.89
N VAL A 112 11.58 2.58 -8.33
CA VAL A 112 11.21 3.85 -8.94
C VAL A 112 12.47 4.69 -9.08
N GLU A 113 12.68 5.26 -10.26
CA GLU A 113 13.80 6.10 -10.59
C GLU A 113 13.33 7.45 -11.10
N LEU A 114 14.01 8.51 -10.69
CA LEU A 114 13.82 9.85 -11.21
C LEU A 114 15.03 10.23 -12.06
N TYR A 115 14.77 10.68 -13.28
CA TYR A 115 15.72 11.37 -14.14
C TYR A 115 15.22 12.79 -14.38
N ILE A 116 16.13 13.73 -14.46
CA ILE A 116 15.84 15.10 -14.86
C ILE A 116 16.76 15.50 -16.01
N THR A 117 16.21 16.34 -16.92
CA THR A 117 17.00 17.14 -17.84
C THR A 117 16.69 18.61 -17.58
N TYR A 118 17.70 19.45 -17.66
CA TYR A 118 17.51 20.89 -17.40
C TYR A 118 18.24 21.74 -18.43
N ARG A 119 17.66 22.92 -18.68
CA ARG A 119 18.19 23.93 -19.57
C ARG A 119 18.07 25.31 -18.92
N TYR A 120 19.13 26.13 -19.01
CA TYR A 120 19.08 27.49 -18.51
C TYR A 120 18.35 28.42 -19.49
N ARG A 121 17.33 29.16 -19.02
CA ARG A 121 16.42 29.92 -19.86
C ARG A 121 17.09 31.06 -20.62
N ASP A 122 18.09 31.74 -20.01
CA ASP A 122 18.80 32.86 -20.61
C ASP A 122 19.93 32.40 -21.55
N ASN A 123 20.36 31.17 -21.48
CA ASN A 123 21.34 30.59 -22.35
C ASN A 123 21.09 29.09 -22.56
N GLU A 124 20.41 28.75 -23.64
CA GLU A 124 20.00 27.37 -23.99
C GLU A 124 21.16 26.41 -24.25
N THR A 125 22.40 26.92 -24.35
CA THR A 125 23.59 26.07 -24.46
C THR A 125 24.03 25.47 -23.12
N ILE A 126 23.46 26.00 -22.00
CA ILE A 126 23.72 25.50 -20.66
C ILE A 126 22.59 24.50 -20.32
N GLU A 127 22.88 23.24 -20.52
CA GLU A 127 21.97 22.12 -20.25
C GLU A 127 22.70 20.97 -19.54
N GLY A 128 21.96 20.10 -18.91
CA GLY A 128 22.51 18.92 -18.24
C GLY A 128 21.44 17.94 -17.81
N GLU A 129 21.89 16.92 -17.14
CA GLU A 129 21.06 15.80 -16.66
C GLU A 129 21.39 15.52 -15.20
N GLY A 130 20.41 14.95 -14.48
CA GLY A 130 20.58 14.48 -13.11
C GLY A 130 19.69 13.27 -12.86
N GLU A 131 20.02 12.52 -11.82
CA GLU A 131 19.24 11.37 -11.39
C GLU A 131 19.07 11.36 -9.87
N GLY A 132 17.93 10.87 -9.41
CA GLY A 132 17.64 10.63 -7.99
C GLY A 132 18.16 9.27 -7.52
N THR A 133 18.24 9.10 -6.22
CA THR A 133 18.50 7.79 -5.63
C THR A 133 17.30 6.88 -5.91
N PRO A 134 17.49 5.66 -6.44
CA PRO A 134 16.41 4.73 -6.68
C PRO A 134 15.65 4.38 -5.39
N ILE A 135 14.32 4.43 -5.48
CA ILE A 135 13.41 4.09 -4.40
C ILE A 135 12.97 2.64 -4.60
N THR A 136 13.14 1.81 -3.58
CA THR A 136 12.73 0.39 -3.64
C THR A 136 11.83 0.05 -2.46
N PHE A 137 10.84 -0.80 -2.68
CA PHE A 137 9.95 -1.34 -1.66
C PHE A 137 9.25 -2.60 -2.16
N SER A 138 8.54 -3.29 -1.27
CA SER A 138 7.78 -4.50 -1.58
C SER A 138 6.36 -4.39 -1.05
N LEU A 139 5.44 -5.17 -1.63
CA LEU A 139 4.09 -5.33 -1.11
C LEU A 139 3.86 -6.76 -0.65
N ARG A 140 3.12 -6.91 0.47
CA ARG A 140 2.77 -8.21 1.04
C ARG A 140 1.81 -8.97 0.13
N GLY A 141 1.95 -10.28 0.11
CA GLY A 141 0.97 -11.18 -0.50
C GLY A 141 -0.34 -11.22 0.29
N SER A 142 -1.38 -11.70 -0.36
CA SER A 142 -2.71 -11.75 0.24
C SER A 142 -2.89 -12.94 1.19
N SER A 143 -3.80 -12.79 2.17
CA SER A 143 -4.22 -13.87 3.05
C SER A 143 -5.65 -13.71 3.56
N VAL A 144 -6.29 -14.83 3.88
CA VAL A 144 -7.61 -14.90 4.52
C VAL A 144 -7.59 -15.97 5.59
N HIS A 145 -7.82 -15.59 6.83
CA HIS A 145 -7.90 -16.50 7.98
C HIS A 145 -9.27 -16.42 8.64
N LEU A 146 -9.91 -17.59 8.83
CA LEU A 146 -11.21 -17.73 9.48
C LEU A 146 -11.01 -18.33 10.88
N TYR A 147 -11.63 -17.72 11.88
CA TYR A 147 -11.71 -18.27 13.22
C TYR A 147 -12.89 -19.26 13.31
N ASN A 148 -12.82 -20.23 14.18
CA ASN A 148 -13.82 -21.29 14.30
C ASN A 148 -14.79 -21.09 15.47
N ALA A 149 -14.66 -20.00 16.24
CA ALA A 149 -15.54 -19.70 17.38
C ALA A 149 -15.49 -18.23 17.76
N PHE A 150 -16.57 -17.74 18.38
CA PHE A 150 -16.63 -16.47 19.10
C PHE A 150 -17.67 -16.57 20.22
N SER A 151 -17.65 -15.62 21.16
CA SER A 151 -18.50 -15.65 22.34
C SER A 151 -19.19 -14.29 22.56
N PRO A 152 -20.35 -14.04 21.93
CA PRO A 152 -21.07 -12.77 22.06
C PRO A 152 -21.81 -12.68 23.40
N ASN A 153 -21.07 -12.63 24.51
CA ASN A 153 -21.57 -12.61 25.90
C ASN A 153 -21.43 -11.24 26.58
N GLY A 154 -20.83 -10.26 25.88
CA GLY A 154 -20.68 -8.88 26.35
C GLY A 154 -19.56 -8.68 27.36
N ASP A 155 -18.59 -9.60 27.46
CA ASP A 155 -17.45 -9.48 28.39
C ASP A 155 -16.26 -8.69 27.80
N GLY A 156 -16.36 -8.22 26.56
CA GLY A 156 -15.33 -7.47 25.82
C GLY A 156 -14.29 -8.35 25.14
N THR A 157 -14.45 -9.69 25.19
CA THR A 157 -13.48 -10.62 24.59
C THR A 157 -14.16 -11.55 23.58
N ASN A 158 -13.78 -11.45 22.31
CA ASN A 158 -14.35 -12.25 21.21
C ASN A 158 -15.88 -12.12 21.10
N ASP A 159 -16.44 -10.97 21.46
CA ASP A 159 -17.88 -10.68 21.35
C ASP A 159 -18.36 -10.57 19.90
N VAL A 160 -17.45 -10.38 18.95
CA VAL A 160 -17.75 -10.30 17.52
C VAL A 160 -16.94 -11.33 16.74
N TYR A 161 -17.58 -11.91 15.72
CA TYR A 161 -16.86 -12.75 14.77
C TYR A 161 -16.12 -11.88 13.78
N ARG A 162 -14.81 -12.10 13.66
CA ARG A 162 -13.92 -11.36 12.77
C ARG A 162 -13.30 -12.30 11.73
N VAL A 163 -12.99 -11.77 10.57
CA VAL A 163 -12.14 -12.41 9.56
C VAL A 163 -10.86 -11.61 9.43
N LYS A 164 -9.73 -12.27 9.66
CA LYS A 164 -8.41 -11.67 9.52
C LYS A 164 -7.94 -11.79 8.07
N THR A 165 -7.55 -10.66 7.47
CA THR A 165 -7.16 -10.57 6.07
C THR A 165 -5.90 -9.73 5.90
N GLN A 166 -5.27 -9.84 4.74
CA GLN A 166 -4.13 -9.02 4.35
C GLN A 166 -4.15 -8.82 2.83
N SER A 167 -3.83 -7.61 2.37
CA SER A 167 -3.61 -7.27 0.95
C SER A 167 -4.70 -7.78 0.01
N LEU A 168 -5.98 -7.56 0.33
CA LEU A 168 -7.11 -7.93 -0.50
C LEU A 168 -7.55 -6.78 -1.41
N LEU A 169 -7.92 -7.10 -2.66
CA LEU A 169 -8.60 -6.20 -3.60
C LEU A 169 -10.12 -6.25 -3.45
N SER A 170 -10.64 -7.39 -3.03
CA SER A 170 -12.08 -7.54 -2.76
C SER A 170 -12.33 -8.56 -1.65
N PHE A 171 -13.39 -8.33 -0.88
CA PHE A 171 -13.84 -9.22 0.19
C PHE A 171 -15.36 -9.22 0.27
N ARG A 172 -15.96 -10.38 0.38
CA ARG A 172 -17.38 -10.55 0.72
C ARG A 172 -17.61 -11.82 1.50
N MET A 173 -18.60 -11.81 2.38
CA MET A 173 -18.94 -12.96 3.20
C MET A 173 -20.44 -13.15 3.38
N LYS A 174 -20.82 -14.40 3.72
CA LYS A 174 -22.18 -14.79 4.13
C LYS A 174 -22.08 -15.78 5.26
N ILE A 175 -22.96 -15.61 6.28
CA ILE A 175 -23.09 -16.55 7.39
C ILE A 175 -24.47 -17.17 7.34
N PHE A 176 -24.55 -18.48 7.58
CA PHE A 176 -25.74 -19.28 7.51
C PHE A 176 -25.94 -20.07 8.81
N ASN A 177 -27.19 -20.33 9.16
CA ASN A 177 -27.51 -21.30 10.19
C ASN A 177 -27.41 -22.76 9.65
N ARG A 178 -27.64 -23.75 10.52
CA ARG A 178 -27.58 -25.19 10.17
C ARG A 178 -28.60 -25.65 9.12
N TRP A 179 -29.64 -24.85 8.86
CA TRP A 179 -30.64 -25.11 7.84
C TRP A 179 -30.37 -24.44 6.50
N GLY A 180 -29.23 -23.75 6.39
CA GLY A 180 -28.85 -23.01 5.18
C GLY A 180 -29.52 -21.67 5.00
N GLN A 181 -30.20 -21.15 6.03
CA GLN A 181 -30.77 -19.82 6.00
C GLN A 181 -29.65 -18.78 6.23
N GLU A 182 -29.57 -17.77 5.37
CA GLU A 182 -28.63 -16.65 5.52
C GLU A 182 -29.00 -15.83 6.75
N ILE A 183 -28.05 -15.62 7.66
CA ILE A 183 -28.17 -14.84 8.88
C ILE A 183 -27.67 -13.42 8.65
N VAL A 184 -26.48 -13.28 8.06
CA VAL A 184 -25.85 -12.01 7.77
C VAL A 184 -25.00 -12.14 6.52
N SER A 185 -24.87 -11.07 5.77
CA SER A 185 -23.92 -10.93 4.64
C SER A 185 -23.35 -9.51 4.62
N GLY A 186 -22.18 -9.39 4.03
CA GLY A 186 -21.50 -8.11 3.85
C GLY A 186 -20.29 -8.22 2.95
N ASP A 187 -19.76 -7.07 2.59
CA ASP A 187 -18.57 -6.90 1.78
C ASP A 187 -17.65 -5.84 2.41
N GLN A 188 -16.51 -5.60 1.77
CA GLN A 188 -15.51 -4.65 2.25
C GLN A 188 -16.02 -3.22 2.45
N ASP A 189 -17.07 -2.82 1.70
CA ASP A 189 -17.61 -1.46 1.75
C ASP A 189 -18.70 -1.30 2.83
N SER A 190 -19.34 -2.41 3.23
CA SER A 190 -20.46 -2.44 4.18
C SER A 190 -20.06 -2.89 5.58
N LEU A 191 -18.97 -3.66 5.72
CA LEU A 191 -18.53 -4.20 7.01
C LEU A 191 -17.58 -3.24 7.71
N PRO A 192 -17.72 -3.03 9.03
CA PRO A 192 -16.71 -2.36 9.81
C PRO A 192 -15.37 -3.13 9.73
N ALA A 193 -14.28 -2.40 9.65
CA ALA A 193 -12.94 -2.98 9.65
C ALA A 193 -12.07 -2.32 10.74
N ALA A 194 -11.21 -3.13 11.36
CA ALA A 194 -10.16 -2.68 12.24
C ALA A 194 -8.80 -3.06 11.61
N HIS A 195 -7.82 -2.18 11.75
CA HIS A 195 -6.46 -2.45 11.31
C HIS A 195 -5.60 -2.66 12.55
N GLU A 196 -4.99 -3.83 12.67
CA GLU A 196 -4.14 -4.21 13.79
C GLU A 196 -2.84 -4.80 13.21
N ASP A 197 -1.69 -4.20 13.52
CA ASP A 197 -0.41 -4.53 12.91
C ASP A 197 -0.49 -4.43 11.36
N ASP A 198 -0.15 -5.52 10.69
CA ASP A 198 -0.15 -5.64 9.22
C ASP A 198 -1.46 -6.23 8.66
N TYR A 199 -2.53 -6.32 9.45
CA TYR A 199 -3.74 -7.05 9.07
C TYR A 199 -4.99 -6.19 9.15
N THR A 200 -5.92 -6.48 8.25
CA THR A 200 -7.28 -5.97 8.30
C THR A 200 -8.22 -7.03 8.89
N TYR A 201 -8.99 -6.65 9.89
CA TYR A 201 -9.99 -7.49 10.53
C TYR A 201 -11.38 -6.99 10.17
N TYR A 202 -12.09 -7.68 9.30
CA TYR A 202 -13.50 -7.39 9.03
C TYR A 202 -14.35 -7.90 10.18
N ILE A 203 -15.17 -7.01 10.78
CA ILE A 203 -16.13 -7.35 11.84
C ILE A 203 -17.37 -7.86 11.13
N CYS A 204 -17.54 -9.18 11.10
CA CYS A 204 -18.50 -9.85 10.25
C CYS A 204 -19.84 -10.09 10.94
N TRP A 205 -19.87 -10.30 12.26
CA TRP A 205 -21.09 -10.63 12.97
C TRP A 205 -20.94 -10.46 14.48
N ASP A 206 -21.97 -9.90 15.12
CA ASP A 206 -22.09 -9.68 16.56
C ASP A 206 -22.94 -10.74 17.28
N GLY A 207 -23.31 -11.83 16.59
CA GLY A 207 -24.17 -12.87 17.15
C GLY A 207 -25.67 -12.53 17.13
N MET A 208 -26.07 -11.38 16.56
CA MET A 208 -27.47 -10.98 16.51
C MET A 208 -28.14 -11.41 15.20
N TYR A 209 -29.43 -11.77 15.29
CA TYR A 209 -30.31 -11.99 14.16
C TYR A 209 -31.71 -11.46 14.48
N HIS A 210 -32.26 -10.58 13.64
CA HIS A 210 -33.53 -9.89 13.85
C HIS A 210 -33.65 -9.21 15.23
N GLY A 211 -32.54 -8.66 15.75
CA GLY A 211 -32.54 -7.92 17.03
C GLY A 211 -32.48 -8.81 18.28
N SER A 212 -32.23 -10.10 18.13
CA SER A 212 -32.07 -11.04 19.24
C SER A 212 -30.76 -11.81 19.10
N LEU A 213 -30.11 -12.11 20.22
CA LEU A 213 -28.94 -12.96 20.26
C LEU A 213 -29.34 -14.37 19.80
N VAL A 214 -28.51 -14.95 18.93
CA VAL A 214 -28.76 -16.30 18.43
C VAL A 214 -28.46 -17.37 19.50
N GLU A 215 -28.98 -18.58 19.32
CA GLU A 215 -28.70 -19.71 20.19
C GLU A 215 -27.25 -20.22 20.01
N ASP A 216 -26.68 -20.79 21.07
CA ASP A 216 -25.43 -21.53 21.02
C ASP A 216 -25.51 -22.63 19.98
N GLY A 217 -24.45 -22.78 19.22
CA GLY A 217 -24.43 -23.80 18.18
C GLY A 217 -23.47 -23.51 17.04
N VAL A 218 -23.61 -24.32 15.99
CA VAL A 218 -22.77 -24.23 14.79
C VAL A 218 -23.48 -23.46 13.70
N TYR A 219 -22.78 -22.46 13.20
CA TYR A 219 -23.11 -21.65 12.02
C TYR A 219 -22.03 -21.87 10.96
N PHE A 220 -22.27 -21.43 9.74
CA PHE A 220 -21.36 -21.64 8.62
C PHE A 220 -21.06 -20.33 7.94
N ILE A 221 -19.79 -20.09 7.63
CA ILE A 221 -19.36 -18.93 6.84
C ILE A 221 -18.89 -19.34 5.46
N LEU A 222 -19.26 -18.56 4.46
CA LEU A 222 -18.68 -18.53 3.12
C LEU A 222 -18.00 -17.19 2.93
N VAL A 223 -16.72 -17.21 2.58
CA VAL A 223 -15.94 -16.03 2.18
C VAL A 223 -15.50 -16.19 0.75
N GLU A 224 -15.66 -15.13 -0.03
CA GLU A 224 -15.11 -14.97 -1.37
C GLU A 224 -14.28 -13.69 -1.38
N ALA A 225 -13.03 -13.80 -1.81
CA ALA A 225 -12.12 -12.67 -1.84
C ALA A 225 -11.14 -12.80 -3.01
N GLU A 226 -10.57 -11.67 -3.42
CA GLU A 226 -9.48 -11.61 -4.39
C GLU A 226 -8.29 -10.88 -3.77
N GLY A 227 -7.14 -11.53 -3.79
CA GLY A 227 -5.89 -10.99 -3.30
C GLY A 227 -5.19 -10.08 -4.31
N SER A 228 -4.37 -9.19 -3.81
CA SER A 228 -3.50 -8.33 -4.63
C SER A 228 -2.48 -9.11 -5.47
N ASP A 229 -2.16 -10.33 -5.06
CA ASP A 229 -1.31 -11.29 -5.77
C ASP A 229 -2.07 -12.14 -6.81
N GLY A 230 -3.35 -11.82 -7.06
CA GLY A 230 -4.22 -12.52 -8.00
C GLY A 230 -4.80 -13.84 -7.46
N ILE A 231 -4.55 -14.18 -6.19
CA ILE A 231 -5.11 -15.37 -5.56
C ILE A 231 -6.61 -15.17 -5.31
N LYS A 232 -7.42 -16.12 -5.75
CA LYS A 232 -8.86 -16.12 -5.47
C LYS A 232 -9.16 -17.05 -4.31
N TYR A 233 -9.80 -16.50 -3.30
CA TYR A 233 -10.21 -17.23 -2.11
C TYR A 233 -11.70 -17.55 -2.18
N VAL A 234 -12.02 -18.84 -2.05
CA VAL A 234 -13.35 -19.32 -1.70
C VAL A 234 -13.17 -20.18 -0.46
N ARG A 235 -13.49 -19.64 0.69
CA ARG A 235 -13.30 -20.30 2.00
C ARG A 235 -14.63 -20.59 2.64
N ARG A 236 -14.74 -21.77 3.24
CA ARG A 236 -15.89 -22.21 4.03
C ARG A 236 -15.38 -22.75 5.35
N SER A 237 -16.06 -22.36 6.43
CA SER A 237 -15.76 -22.88 7.77
C SER A 237 -17.04 -22.94 8.59
N ASP A 238 -17.00 -23.72 9.64
CA ASP A 238 -17.95 -23.65 10.74
C ASP A 238 -17.55 -22.54 11.73
N ILE A 239 -18.55 -21.98 12.40
CA ILE A 239 -18.41 -21.00 13.47
C ILE A 239 -19.19 -21.54 14.68
N ASN A 240 -18.50 -21.77 15.79
CA ASN A 240 -19.12 -22.12 17.05
C ASN A 240 -19.49 -20.85 17.81
N VAL A 241 -20.77 -20.64 18.07
CA VAL A 241 -21.28 -19.55 18.89
C VAL A 241 -21.45 -20.05 20.33
N LEU A 242 -20.82 -19.39 21.28
CA LEU A 242 -20.77 -19.75 22.69
C LEU A 242 -21.21 -18.55 23.54
N THR A 243 -22.50 -18.45 23.86
CA THR A 243 -23.08 -17.29 24.59
C THR A 243 -23.00 -17.45 26.11
N GLN A 244 -22.75 -18.67 26.60
CA GLN A 244 -22.66 -18.92 28.04
C GLN A 244 -21.27 -18.59 28.54
N SER A 245 -21.17 -17.60 29.42
CA SER A 245 -20.00 -17.43 30.29
C SER A 245 -19.83 -18.72 31.11
N ARG A 246 -18.60 -19.20 31.19
CA ARG A 246 -18.22 -20.33 32.04
C ARG A 246 -18.75 -20.05 33.45
N LYS A 247 -19.82 -20.79 33.87
CA LYS A 247 -20.21 -20.76 35.30
C LYS A 247 -18.96 -21.15 36.09
N GLU A 248 -18.50 -20.27 36.95
CA GLU A 248 -17.52 -20.65 37.95
C GLU A 248 -18.03 -21.91 38.65
N VAL A 249 -17.26 -23.00 38.54
CA VAL A 249 -17.52 -24.20 39.35
C VAL A 249 -17.22 -23.75 40.77
N GLY A 250 -18.28 -23.37 41.48
CA GLY A 250 -18.20 -23.08 42.90
C GLY A 250 -17.66 -24.30 43.62
N ASP A 251 -16.57 -24.11 44.32
CA ASP A 251 -16.06 -25.06 45.31
C ASP A 251 -17.19 -25.34 46.32
N GLU A 252 -17.68 -26.59 46.34
CA GLU A 252 -18.39 -27.16 47.48
C GLU A 252 -17.39 -27.78 48.47
#